data_fdabc90cfc379d090c737ebc24f571ce
#
_entry.id   fdabc90cfc379d090c737ebc24f571ce
#
_cell.length_a   1.000
_cell.length_b   1.000
_cell.length_c   1.000
_cell.angle_alpha   90.00
_cell.angle_beta   90.00
_cell.angle_gamma   90.00
#
_symmetry.space_group_name_H-M   'P 1'
#
loop_
_entity.id
_entity.type
_entity.pdbx_description
1 polymer ?
#
loop_
_entity_poly.entity_id
_entity_poly.type
_entity_poly.pdbx_seq_one_letter_code
_entity_poly.pdbx_strand_id
1 'polypeptide(L)'
;MAEKKTDYASLKKGGFMRQKQKGYFSLRLQVVGGNLTAENIRVVSEVADEYGKGYVHMTSRQGIEIPFIRFEDIEEVKAKLASGGVKPGVCGPRVRTVTACQGAAGCPSGCIDTYELAKELDAHYFGRELPHKFKFGVTGCQNNCLKAEENDLGIKGGMIVNYKEEDCIQCGVCVKA
;
A
#
# COMPACT_ATOMS: atom_id res chain seq x y z
N MET A 1 -2.67 -15.02 38.87
CA MET A 1 -2.70 -15.12 37.41
C MET A 1 -1.53 -14.32 36.88
N ALA A 2 -0.56 -14.96 36.22
CA ALA A 2 0.59 -14.27 35.66
C ALA A 2 0.12 -13.32 34.54
N GLU A 3 0.33 -12.02 34.66
CA GLU A 3 0.08 -11.09 33.56
C GLU A 3 0.90 -11.53 32.36
N LYS A 4 0.22 -11.97 31.30
CA LYS A 4 0.85 -12.29 30.04
C LYS A 4 1.53 -11.03 29.51
N LYS A 5 2.84 -10.94 29.61
CA LYS A 5 3.64 -9.79 29.15
C LYS A 5 3.33 -9.57 27.65
N THR A 6 2.65 -8.48 27.34
CA THR A 6 2.25 -8.14 25.95
C THR A 6 3.49 -7.97 25.08
N ASP A 7 3.63 -8.77 24.04
CA ASP A 7 4.73 -8.65 23.06
C ASP A 7 4.39 -7.55 22.03
N TYR A 8 4.73 -6.32 22.40
CA TYR A 8 4.54 -5.15 21.54
C TYR A 8 5.35 -5.23 20.23
N ALA A 9 6.48 -5.95 20.22
CA ALA A 9 7.30 -6.10 19.04
C ALA A 9 6.60 -6.97 17.99
N SER A 10 6.02 -8.09 18.41
CA SER A 10 5.21 -8.97 17.55
C SER A 10 3.97 -8.25 17.02
N LEU A 11 3.23 -7.54 17.87
CA LEU A 11 2.06 -6.75 17.45
C LEU A 11 2.43 -5.71 16.39
N LYS A 12 3.52 -4.98 16.60
CA LYS A 12 4.03 -4.01 15.62
C LYS A 12 4.40 -4.66 14.29
N LYS A 13 5.03 -5.84 14.31
CA LYS A 13 5.33 -6.61 13.09
C LYS A 13 4.04 -6.99 12.33
N GLY A 14 2.96 -7.27 13.04
CA GLY A 14 1.63 -7.60 12.51
C GLY A 14 0.76 -6.38 12.20
N GLY A 15 1.31 -5.17 12.10
CA GLY A 15 0.57 -3.96 11.72
C GLY A 15 -0.11 -3.20 12.86
N PHE A 16 -0.09 -3.71 14.09
CA PHE A 16 -0.68 -3.04 15.26
C PHE A 16 0.31 -2.09 15.91
N MET A 17 0.10 -0.82 15.71
CA MET A 17 0.93 0.25 16.25
C MET A 17 0.37 0.74 17.59
N ARG A 18 1.20 0.66 18.65
CA ARG A 18 0.81 1.18 19.95
C ARG A 18 0.52 2.68 19.87
N GLN A 19 -0.62 3.10 20.42
CA GLN A 19 -1.02 4.49 20.53
C GLN A 19 -0.52 5.15 21.83
N LYS A 20 -0.73 6.47 21.92
CA LYS A 20 -0.49 7.24 23.15
C LYS A 20 -1.34 6.75 24.32
N GLN A 21 -2.59 6.38 24.02
CA GLN A 21 -3.53 5.84 24.99
C GLN A 21 -3.14 4.40 25.32
N LYS A 22 -3.01 4.09 26.61
CA LYS A 22 -2.67 2.74 27.09
C LYS A 22 -3.76 1.75 26.68
N GLY A 23 -3.37 0.58 26.19
CA GLY A 23 -4.28 -0.49 25.79
C GLY A 23 -4.89 -0.33 24.39
N TYR A 24 -4.60 0.78 23.69
CA TYR A 24 -5.11 1.03 22.35
C TYR A 24 -4.02 0.94 21.28
N PHE A 25 -4.44 0.47 20.11
CA PHE A 25 -3.59 0.27 18.93
C PHE A 25 -4.23 0.90 17.69
N SER A 26 -3.38 1.34 16.77
CA SER A 26 -3.79 1.66 15.41
C SER A 26 -3.39 0.50 14.51
N LEU A 27 -4.36 -0.12 13.83
CA LEU A 27 -4.12 -1.18 12.88
C LEU A 27 -3.89 -0.59 11.50
N ARG A 28 -2.72 -0.86 10.94
CA ARG A 28 -2.39 -0.54 9.55
C ARG A 28 -2.79 -1.70 8.65
N LEU A 29 -3.50 -1.42 7.55
CA LEU A 29 -3.96 -2.42 6.59
C LEU A 29 -2.97 -2.57 5.42
N GLN A 30 -2.96 -3.75 4.78
CA GLN A 30 -2.28 -4.01 3.52
C GLN A 30 -3.18 -3.52 2.38
N VAL A 31 -2.81 -2.38 1.77
CA VAL A 31 -3.52 -1.78 0.65
C VAL A 31 -2.55 -1.66 -0.51
N VAL A 32 -2.56 -2.63 -1.42
CA VAL A 32 -1.62 -2.69 -2.54
C VAL A 32 -1.98 -1.64 -3.58
N GLY A 33 -1.04 -0.79 -3.93
CA GLY A 33 -1.23 0.26 -4.94
C GLY A 33 -2.36 1.24 -4.64
N GLY A 34 -2.81 1.34 -3.37
CA GLY A 34 -3.92 2.20 -3.00
C GLY A 34 -5.30 1.68 -3.40
N ASN A 35 -5.41 0.44 -3.89
CA ASN A 35 -6.65 -0.13 -4.39
C ASN A 35 -7.34 -1.03 -3.34
N LEU A 36 -8.63 -0.82 -3.16
CA LEU A 36 -9.54 -1.63 -2.37
C LEU A 36 -10.84 -1.81 -3.13
N THR A 37 -11.43 -3.00 -3.04
CA THR A 37 -12.78 -3.23 -3.56
C THR A 37 -13.82 -2.54 -2.68
N ALA A 38 -15.03 -2.32 -3.20
CA ALA A 38 -16.14 -1.80 -2.42
C ALA A 38 -16.46 -2.71 -1.23
N GLU A 39 -16.30 -4.03 -1.37
CA GLU A 39 -16.48 -5.01 -0.30
C GLU A 39 -15.43 -4.83 0.81
N ASN A 40 -14.15 -4.71 0.44
CA ASN A 40 -13.10 -4.43 1.42
C ASN A 40 -13.39 -3.15 2.23
N ILE A 41 -13.86 -2.09 1.54
CA ILE A 41 -14.20 -0.81 2.21
C ILE A 41 -15.35 -0.97 3.19
N ARG A 42 -16.39 -1.75 2.86
CA ARG A 42 -17.52 -2.03 3.79
C ARG A 42 -17.03 -2.70 5.06
N VAL A 43 -16.25 -3.78 4.93
CA VAL A 43 -15.70 -4.49 6.09
C VAL A 43 -14.79 -3.60 6.93
N VAL A 44 -13.96 -2.78 6.28
CA VAL A 44 -13.10 -1.81 6.99
C VAL A 44 -13.93 -0.79 7.76
N SER A 45 -15.03 -0.29 7.16
CA SER A 45 -15.97 0.62 7.83
C SER A 45 -16.62 -0.03 9.03
N GLU A 46 -17.16 -1.25 8.88
CA GLU A 46 -17.77 -1.99 9.99
C GLU A 46 -16.80 -2.22 11.15
N VAL A 47 -15.56 -2.58 10.86
CA VAL A 47 -14.52 -2.75 11.89
C VAL A 47 -14.20 -1.42 12.57
N ALA A 48 -14.17 -0.32 11.83
CA ALA A 48 -13.93 1.00 12.40
C ALA A 48 -15.07 1.46 13.31
N ASP A 49 -16.32 1.13 12.96
CA ASP A 49 -17.51 1.45 13.75
C ASP A 49 -17.57 0.60 15.03
N GLU A 50 -17.33 -0.70 14.93
CA GLU A 50 -17.51 -1.65 16.03
C GLU A 50 -16.33 -1.65 17.03
N TYR A 51 -15.10 -1.64 16.54
CA TYR A 51 -13.89 -1.79 17.36
C TYR A 51 -13.04 -0.52 17.46
N GLY A 52 -13.28 0.48 16.61
CA GLY A 52 -12.58 1.75 16.56
C GLY A 52 -13.38 2.89 17.19
N LYS A 53 -13.37 4.03 16.52
CA LYS A 53 -14.18 5.21 16.88
C LYS A 53 -14.98 5.74 15.69
N GLY A 54 -15.44 4.88 14.80
CA GLY A 54 -16.25 5.23 13.65
C GLY A 54 -15.51 6.01 12.55
N TYR A 55 -14.17 5.91 12.49
CA TYR A 55 -13.40 6.54 11.42
C TYR A 55 -12.12 5.76 11.11
N VAL A 56 -11.61 5.97 9.90
CA VAL A 56 -10.31 5.49 9.44
C VAL A 56 -9.38 6.66 9.13
N HIS A 57 -8.08 6.43 9.22
CA HIS A 57 -7.06 7.39 8.83
C HIS A 57 -6.38 6.95 7.53
N MET A 58 -6.43 7.81 6.49
CA MET A 58 -5.73 7.59 5.23
C MET A 58 -4.28 8.03 5.39
N THR A 59 -3.35 7.14 5.07
CA THR A 59 -1.92 7.42 5.21
C THR A 59 -1.32 8.00 3.94
N SER A 60 -0.20 8.72 4.04
CA SER A 60 0.54 9.26 2.90
C SER A 60 1.05 8.18 1.93
N ARG A 61 1.11 6.91 2.35
CA ARG A 61 1.50 5.77 1.53
C ARG A 61 0.30 4.96 1.03
N GLN A 62 -0.81 5.62 0.72
CA GLN A 62 -2.02 4.99 0.16
C GLN A 62 -2.60 3.87 1.04
N GLY A 63 -2.23 3.81 2.30
CA GLY A 63 -2.74 2.83 3.24
C GLY A 63 -3.87 3.37 4.09
N ILE A 64 -4.55 2.46 4.78
CA ILE A 64 -5.59 2.76 5.77
C ILE A 64 -5.09 2.33 7.15
N GLU A 65 -5.37 3.14 8.14
CA GLU A 65 -5.23 2.79 9.56
C GLU A 65 -6.57 2.88 10.25
N ILE A 66 -6.90 1.86 11.07
CA ILE A 66 -8.04 1.88 11.98
C ILE A 66 -7.50 2.16 13.38
N PRO A 67 -7.74 3.36 13.93
CA PRO A 67 -7.24 3.72 15.26
C PRO A 67 -8.18 3.23 16.36
N PHE A 68 -7.68 3.26 17.61
CA PHE A 68 -8.38 2.97 18.85
C PHE A 68 -8.88 1.53 19.03
N ILE A 69 -8.27 0.55 18.36
CA ILE A 69 -8.54 -0.86 18.60
C ILE A 69 -7.98 -1.23 19.97
N ARG A 70 -8.79 -1.87 20.83
CA ARG A 70 -8.34 -2.35 22.13
C ARG A 70 -7.53 -3.63 21.99
N PHE A 71 -6.65 -3.88 22.94
CA PHE A 71 -5.79 -5.05 22.93
C PHE A 71 -6.60 -6.37 22.91
N GLU A 72 -7.67 -6.42 23.68
CA GLU A 72 -8.55 -7.59 23.78
C GLU A 72 -9.29 -7.91 22.48
N ASP A 73 -9.56 -6.91 21.62
CA ASP A 73 -10.33 -7.07 20.39
C ASP A 73 -9.48 -7.46 19.16
N ILE A 74 -8.15 -7.52 19.29
CA ILE A 74 -7.24 -7.72 18.16
C ILE A 74 -7.56 -8.97 17.35
N GLU A 75 -7.85 -10.09 17.98
CA GLU A 75 -8.11 -11.35 17.27
C GLU A 75 -9.46 -11.33 16.55
N GLU A 76 -10.48 -10.72 17.15
CA GLU A 76 -11.81 -10.54 16.53
C GLU A 76 -11.71 -9.60 15.31
N VAL A 77 -10.98 -8.49 15.46
CA VAL A 77 -10.70 -7.56 14.36
C VAL A 77 -10.01 -8.25 13.18
N LYS A 78 -8.99 -9.09 13.45
CA LYS A 78 -8.32 -9.86 12.40
C LYS A 78 -9.28 -10.82 11.70
N ALA A 79 -10.10 -11.54 12.46
CA ALA A 79 -11.05 -12.49 11.90
C ALA A 79 -12.10 -11.78 11.01
N LYS A 80 -12.65 -10.65 11.48
CA LYS A 80 -13.63 -9.87 10.73
C LYS A 80 -13.04 -9.27 9.46
N LEU A 81 -11.83 -8.71 9.50
CA LEU A 81 -11.14 -8.22 8.30
C LEU A 81 -10.86 -9.34 7.30
N ALA A 82 -10.42 -10.51 7.79
CA ALA A 82 -10.13 -11.66 6.94
C ALA A 82 -11.37 -12.18 6.20
N SER A 83 -12.57 -12.12 6.81
CA SER A 83 -13.83 -12.51 6.16
C SER A 83 -14.16 -11.63 4.94
N GLY A 84 -13.71 -10.36 4.94
CA GLY A 84 -13.83 -9.44 3.81
C GLY A 84 -12.58 -9.39 2.91
N GLY A 85 -11.65 -10.33 3.06
CA GLY A 85 -10.42 -10.39 2.25
C GLY A 85 -9.39 -9.32 2.57
N VAL A 86 -9.55 -8.58 3.67
CA VAL A 86 -8.62 -7.53 4.11
C VAL A 86 -7.59 -8.11 5.06
N LYS A 87 -6.33 -7.75 4.87
CA LYS A 87 -5.21 -8.25 5.69
C LYS A 87 -4.55 -7.10 6.46
N PRO A 88 -4.05 -7.38 7.67
CA PRO A 88 -3.15 -6.48 8.37
C PRO A 88 -1.90 -6.20 7.53
N GLY A 89 -1.44 -4.96 7.57
CA GLY A 89 -0.16 -4.57 7.03
C GLY A 89 1.00 -4.98 7.93
N VAL A 90 2.20 -4.57 7.56
CA VAL A 90 3.40 -4.84 8.36
C VAL A 90 4.12 -3.55 8.74
N CYS A 91 4.80 -3.60 9.88
CA CYS A 91 5.66 -2.53 10.37
C CYS A 91 7.02 -3.08 10.85
N GLY A 92 7.96 -2.19 11.16
CA GLY A 92 9.31 -2.60 11.55
C GLY A 92 10.26 -2.82 10.37
N PRO A 93 11.35 -3.59 10.55
CA PRO A 93 12.39 -3.84 9.54
C PRO A 93 11.93 -4.90 8.54
N ARG A 94 10.97 -4.52 7.70
CA ARG A 94 10.34 -5.40 6.71
C ARG A 94 10.04 -4.66 5.41
N VAL A 95 9.85 -5.41 4.35
CA VAL A 95 9.29 -4.89 3.10
C VAL A 95 7.85 -4.46 3.33
N ARG A 96 7.55 -3.21 3.00
CA ARG A 96 6.23 -2.58 3.16
C ARG A 96 5.35 -2.86 1.95
N THR A 97 4.04 -2.71 2.13
CA THR A 97 3.07 -2.73 1.04
C THR A 97 3.51 -1.79 -0.08
N VAL A 98 3.42 -2.25 -1.31
CA VAL A 98 3.81 -1.50 -2.50
C VAL A 98 2.82 -0.37 -2.76
N THR A 99 3.33 0.84 -3.01
CA THR A 99 2.52 1.98 -3.46
C THR A 99 2.59 2.12 -4.97
N ALA A 100 1.47 2.46 -5.62
CA ALA A 100 1.40 2.62 -7.07
C ALA A 100 0.42 3.73 -7.46
N CYS A 101 0.70 4.44 -8.55
CA CYS A 101 -0.32 5.32 -9.15
C CYS A 101 -1.32 4.49 -9.99
N GLN A 102 -2.35 5.12 -10.56
CA GLN A 102 -3.35 4.44 -11.39
C GLN A 102 -2.78 3.82 -12.69
N GLY A 103 -1.65 4.33 -13.18
CA GLY A 103 -1.00 3.79 -14.38
C GLY A 103 -1.90 3.74 -15.60
N ALA A 104 -1.60 2.82 -16.52
CA ALA A 104 -2.33 2.66 -17.77
C ALA A 104 -3.80 2.22 -17.58
N ALA A 105 -4.16 1.72 -16.41
CA ALA A 105 -5.54 1.31 -16.14
C ALA A 105 -6.54 2.49 -16.10
N GLY A 106 -6.08 3.71 -15.74
CA GLY A 106 -6.97 4.86 -15.59
C GLY A 106 -6.38 6.21 -15.99
N CYS A 107 -5.07 6.29 -16.24
CA CYS A 107 -4.39 7.55 -16.55
C CYS A 107 -4.00 7.63 -18.02
N PRO A 108 -4.37 8.69 -18.77
CA PRO A 108 -4.02 8.84 -20.18
C PRO A 108 -2.51 8.92 -20.44
N SER A 109 -1.72 9.34 -19.45
CA SER A 109 -0.25 9.35 -19.53
C SER A 109 0.41 8.04 -19.08
N GLY A 110 -0.37 7.05 -18.64
CA GLY A 110 0.16 5.78 -18.14
C GLY A 110 0.78 4.93 -19.25
N CYS A 111 2.06 4.56 -19.11
CA CYS A 111 2.78 3.70 -20.06
C CYS A 111 2.80 2.22 -19.62
N ILE A 112 2.56 1.95 -18.34
CA ILE A 112 2.57 0.59 -17.78
C ILE A 112 1.39 0.38 -16.84
N ASP A 113 0.96 -0.89 -16.69
CA ASP A 113 0.02 -1.28 -15.64
C ASP A 113 0.75 -1.35 -14.30
N THR A 114 0.58 -0.30 -13.53
CA THR A 114 1.24 -0.14 -12.23
C THR A 114 0.62 -1.00 -11.15
N TYR A 115 -0.69 -1.31 -11.26
CA TYR A 115 -1.38 -2.09 -10.26
C TYR A 115 -1.02 -3.58 -10.36
N GLU A 116 -0.99 -4.13 -11.59
CA GLU A 116 -0.54 -5.51 -11.78
C GLU A 116 0.91 -5.67 -11.30
N LEU A 117 1.80 -4.77 -11.68
CA LEU A 117 3.19 -4.79 -11.20
C LEU A 117 3.28 -4.67 -9.68
N ALA A 118 2.46 -3.81 -9.07
CA ALA A 118 2.44 -3.66 -7.61
C ALA A 118 1.97 -4.95 -6.92
N LYS A 119 0.97 -5.65 -7.48
CA LYS A 119 0.50 -6.95 -6.95
C LYS A 119 1.59 -8.02 -7.03
N GLU A 120 2.29 -8.11 -8.15
CA GLU A 120 3.39 -9.07 -8.32
C GLU A 120 4.51 -8.80 -7.32
N LEU A 121 4.95 -7.55 -7.19
CA LEU A 121 5.97 -7.16 -6.23
C LEU A 121 5.54 -7.43 -4.78
N ASP A 122 4.30 -7.09 -4.45
CA ASP A 122 3.76 -7.29 -3.11
C ASP A 122 3.65 -8.80 -2.79
N ALA A 123 3.16 -9.61 -3.73
CA ALA A 123 3.08 -11.07 -3.58
C ALA A 123 4.44 -11.72 -3.33
N HIS A 124 5.50 -11.21 -3.97
CA HIS A 124 6.85 -11.75 -3.81
C HIS A 124 7.58 -11.24 -2.57
N TYR A 125 7.39 -9.98 -2.20
CA TYR A 125 8.28 -9.33 -1.24
C TYR A 125 7.62 -8.88 0.05
N PHE A 126 6.30 -8.69 0.08
CA PHE A 126 5.60 -8.19 1.26
C PHE A 126 5.95 -8.94 2.54
N GLY A 127 6.26 -8.18 3.59
CA GLY A 127 6.51 -8.73 4.91
C GLY A 127 7.86 -9.44 5.09
N ARG A 128 8.71 -9.58 4.07
CA ARG A 128 10.06 -10.15 4.23
C ARG A 128 10.84 -9.37 5.26
N GLU A 129 11.50 -10.07 6.17
CA GLU A 129 12.37 -9.47 7.18
C GLU A 129 13.67 -8.99 6.53
N LEU A 130 14.08 -7.79 6.89
CA LEU A 130 15.29 -7.13 6.43
C LEU A 130 15.95 -6.42 7.62
N PRO A 131 17.22 -6.01 7.54
CA PRO A 131 17.86 -5.21 8.59
C PRO A 131 17.13 -3.88 8.84
N HIS A 132 16.55 -3.30 7.78
CA HIS A 132 15.79 -2.05 7.81
C HIS A 132 14.48 -2.17 7.04
N LYS A 133 13.55 -1.19 7.20
CA LYS A 133 12.35 -1.09 6.39
C LYS A 133 12.72 -0.89 4.92
N PHE A 134 11.96 -1.50 4.02
CA PHE A 134 12.12 -1.32 2.58
C PHE A 134 10.77 -1.00 1.93
N LYS A 135 10.78 -0.07 0.99
CA LYS A 135 9.59 0.45 0.33
C LYS A 135 9.75 0.42 -1.18
N PHE A 136 8.73 -0.05 -1.88
CA PHE A 136 8.58 0.09 -3.32
C PHE A 136 7.60 1.22 -3.64
N GLY A 137 7.89 1.95 -4.73
CA GLY A 137 6.96 2.90 -5.34
C GLY A 137 6.93 2.71 -6.86
N VAL A 138 5.72 2.58 -7.44
CA VAL A 138 5.53 2.32 -8.86
C VAL A 138 4.73 3.46 -9.48
N THR A 139 5.29 4.17 -10.46
CA THR A 139 4.59 5.20 -11.22
C THR A 139 4.51 4.85 -12.71
N GLY A 140 3.37 5.18 -13.34
CA GLY A 140 3.05 4.74 -14.69
C GLY A 140 3.73 5.53 -15.81
N CYS A 141 4.33 6.67 -15.52
CA CYS A 141 4.95 7.54 -16.54
C CYS A 141 5.97 8.50 -15.93
N GLN A 142 6.62 9.28 -16.77
CA GLN A 142 7.65 10.25 -16.36
C GLN A 142 7.13 11.46 -15.56
N ASN A 143 5.80 11.73 -15.55
CA ASN A 143 5.20 12.75 -14.69
C ASN A 143 5.37 12.46 -13.20
N ASN A 144 5.58 11.17 -12.85
CA ASN A 144 6.01 10.73 -11.53
C ASN A 144 5.17 11.27 -10.35
N CYS A 145 3.84 11.32 -10.51
CA CYS A 145 2.92 11.87 -9.50
C CYS A 145 3.02 11.18 -8.12
N LEU A 146 3.45 9.92 -8.08
CA LEU A 146 3.68 9.15 -6.85
C LEU A 146 5.02 9.48 -6.19
N LYS A 147 5.93 10.18 -6.89
CA LYS A 147 7.31 10.42 -6.44
C LYS A 147 8.05 9.12 -6.10
N ALA A 148 8.19 8.26 -7.12
CA ALA A 148 8.78 6.93 -6.96
C ALA A 148 10.17 6.97 -6.30
N GLU A 149 10.95 8.03 -6.52
CA GLU A 149 12.29 8.25 -5.95
C GLU A 149 12.30 8.45 -4.42
N GLU A 150 11.17 8.78 -3.80
CA GLU A 150 11.07 8.88 -2.33
C GLU A 150 10.99 7.49 -1.65
N ASN A 151 11.00 6.41 -2.45
CA ASN A 151 11.03 5.04 -1.96
C ASN A 151 12.44 4.45 -2.08
N ASP A 152 12.70 3.35 -1.38
CA ASP A 152 14.00 2.67 -1.43
C ASP A 152 14.24 2.06 -2.82
N LEU A 153 13.16 1.66 -3.53
CA LEU A 153 13.17 1.32 -4.95
C LEU A 153 11.96 1.97 -5.65
N GLY A 154 12.27 2.83 -6.63
CA GLY A 154 11.27 3.48 -7.48
C GLY A 154 11.27 2.91 -8.89
N ILE A 155 10.09 2.56 -9.41
CA ILE A 155 9.89 2.09 -10.78
C ILE A 155 9.05 3.13 -11.52
N LYS A 156 9.50 3.52 -12.72
CA LYS A 156 8.79 4.46 -13.59
C LYS A 156 8.51 3.83 -14.93
N GLY A 157 7.27 3.92 -15.37
CA GLY A 157 6.91 3.63 -16.74
C GLY A 157 7.47 4.67 -17.71
N GLY A 158 7.76 4.24 -18.91
CA GLY A 158 8.25 5.09 -19.97
C GLY A 158 8.00 4.45 -21.34
N MET A 159 8.26 5.22 -22.38
CA MET A 159 8.21 4.75 -23.75
C MET A 159 9.62 4.82 -24.38
N ILE A 160 9.95 3.79 -25.09
CA ILE A 160 11.15 3.77 -25.94
C ILE A 160 10.68 4.13 -27.34
N VAL A 161 11.20 5.24 -27.88
CA VAL A 161 10.92 5.66 -29.25
C VAL A 161 11.77 4.81 -30.20
N ASN A 162 11.11 4.10 -31.08
CA ASN A 162 11.77 3.38 -32.19
C ASN A 162 11.60 4.20 -33.46
N TYR A 163 12.61 4.99 -33.83
CA TYR A 163 12.62 5.78 -35.05
C TYR A 163 13.11 4.92 -36.22
N LYS A 164 12.31 4.86 -37.28
CA LYS A 164 12.67 4.24 -38.55
C LYS A 164 12.82 5.34 -39.60
N GLU A 165 14.03 5.54 -40.07
CA GLU A 165 14.34 6.60 -41.06
C GLU A 165 13.65 6.36 -42.39
N GLU A 166 13.53 5.11 -42.81
CA GLU A 166 12.86 4.69 -44.05
C GLU A 166 11.35 4.99 -44.07
N ASP A 167 10.71 5.06 -42.92
CA ASP A 167 9.28 5.38 -42.78
C ASP A 167 9.01 6.88 -42.52
N CYS A 168 10.07 7.68 -42.43
CA CYS A 168 9.96 9.09 -42.06
C CYS A 168 9.59 9.98 -43.25
N ILE A 169 8.41 10.60 -43.20
CA ILE A 169 7.95 11.56 -44.23
C ILE A 169 8.39 13.01 -43.93
N GLN A 170 9.24 13.25 -42.97
CA GLN A 170 9.78 14.55 -42.56
C GLN A 170 8.72 15.60 -42.22
N CYS A 171 7.54 15.20 -41.73
CA CYS A 171 6.44 16.13 -41.41
C CYS A 171 6.69 16.99 -40.15
N GLY A 172 7.70 16.67 -39.33
CA GLY A 172 8.05 17.40 -38.12
C GLY A 172 7.07 17.30 -36.95
N VAL A 173 6.04 16.43 -37.02
CA VAL A 173 5.03 16.27 -35.96
C VAL A 173 5.66 15.77 -34.66
N CYS A 174 6.56 14.78 -34.73
CA CYS A 174 7.26 14.23 -33.57
C CYS A 174 8.23 15.22 -32.89
N VAL A 175 8.65 16.27 -33.57
CA VAL A 175 9.51 17.34 -33.03
C VAL A 175 8.68 18.40 -32.28
N LYS A 176 7.36 18.47 -32.56
CA LYS A 176 6.44 19.43 -31.95
C LYS A 176 5.64 18.84 -30.81
N ALA A 177 5.65 17.51 -30.65
CA ALA A 177 4.98 16.78 -29.58
C ALA A 177 5.81 16.78 -28.30
#